data_d9dc4dc09a480426cd9edc20836984f0
#
_entry.id   d9dc4dc09a480426cd9edc20836984f0
#
_cell.length_a   1.000
_cell.length_b   1.000
_cell.length_c   1.000
_cell.angle_alpha   90.00
_cell.angle_beta   90.00
_cell.angle_gamma   90.00
#
_symmetry.space_group_name_H-M   'P 1'
#
loop_
_entity.id
_entity.type
_entity.pdbx_description
1 polymer ?
#
loop_
_entity_poly.entity_id
_entity_poly.type
_entity_poly.pdbx_seq_one_letter_code
_entity_poly.pdbx_strand_id
1 'polypeptide(L)'
;MGLRAMYWIALCFWNLDMLLSFIVGYYDAGNLIIDLRMTCKMYMIGWFPFDLMLISIDWTIAALTLADGSDNNMGVLRLSRVVRGLRFLRLVRVGTVRSGSIIEQLEEHITSPGTMIRYNLAKLIIRLVLTNHVIACLWYGLASVESDGEAPRNWVTEYGMQGHTVPDLYAVSLHWALVQLGVGQTNIEAVTLAERIFSIIVEFSALMMFSTLLSAVASLMAGLQKLKDGEIEQFRSLKRFLDQNHIDDDLSQRITCFLQYAFKARNKAESTEGPVPMWDMLSVPLQSELEFQRHQDSMKKCDFFQKLMEKDSYHIVRVLHEVAGCMSHSVLAIGDVVFAAGTIANATYFLSGGAYTYTMEDPSDRKLYRLWVAEVCLWSPWLHLGDLVSQDISRLIALEVNLFCECIGKTVETRRMAAAYARDYLSDVSQTWSDLGNQQCADLPSERAQSWQCCPRWNSDVGSSMRHVLPIG
;
A
#
# COMPACT_ATOMS: atom_id res chain seq x y z
N MET A 1 7.94 16.17 -48.01
CA MET A 1 9.18 15.48 -47.61
C MET A 1 9.10 14.88 -46.21
N GLY A 2 8.56 15.54 -45.19
CA GLY A 2 8.56 15.03 -43.82
C GLY A 2 7.87 13.68 -43.59
N LEU A 3 6.71 13.43 -44.18
CA LEU A 3 5.95 12.18 -44.02
C LEU A 3 6.68 10.94 -44.58
N ARG A 4 7.42 11.10 -45.68
CA ARG A 4 8.25 10.01 -46.22
C ARG A 4 9.44 9.69 -45.32
N ALA A 5 10.09 10.70 -44.75
CA ALA A 5 11.17 10.50 -43.78
C ALA A 5 10.69 9.78 -42.52
N MET A 6 9.56 10.18 -41.98
CA MET A 6 8.94 9.50 -40.80
C MET A 6 8.57 8.04 -41.09
N TYR A 7 8.13 7.73 -42.32
CA TYR A 7 7.85 6.35 -42.71
C TYR A 7 9.10 5.47 -42.65
N TRP A 8 10.23 5.95 -43.28
CA TRP A 8 11.48 5.20 -43.24
C TRP A 8 12.07 5.05 -41.84
N ILE A 9 11.99 6.10 -41.04
CA ILE A 9 12.41 6.05 -39.64
C ILE A 9 11.61 4.98 -38.87
N ALA A 10 10.27 4.96 -39.04
CA ALA A 10 9.42 3.96 -38.40
C ALA A 10 9.74 2.53 -38.87
N LEU A 11 9.98 2.34 -40.17
CA LEU A 11 10.37 1.04 -40.75
C LEU A 11 11.68 0.53 -40.13
N CYS A 12 12.71 1.39 -40.09
CA CYS A 12 14.01 1.06 -39.49
C CYS A 12 13.87 0.74 -37.99
N PHE A 13 13.08 1.54 -37.27
CA PHE A 13 12.84 1.32 -35.86
C PHE A 13 12.22 -0.06 -35.57
N TRP A 14 11.20 -0.46 -36.34
CA TRP A 14 10.54 -1.74 -36.10
C TRP A 14 11.40 -2.95 -36.53
N ASN A 15 12.26 -2.80 -37.55
CA ASN A 15 13.23 -3.83 -37.86
C ASN A 15 14.27 -3.99 -36.74
N LEU A 16 14.73 -2.88 -36.18
CA LEU A 16 15.66 -2.89 -35.04
C LEU A 16 15.01 -3.49 -33.78
N ASP A 17 13.75 -3.14 -33.49
CA ASP A 17 13.00 -3.68 -32.37
C ASP A 17 12.82 -5.21 -32.45
N MET A 18 12.54 -5.73 -33.65
CA MET A 18 12.48 -7.16 -33.91
C MET A 18 13.81 -7.86 -33.60
N LEU A 19 14.94 -7.26 -34.05
CA LEU A 19 16.28 -7.82 -33.80
C LEU A 19 16.63 -7.75 -32.28
N LEU A 20 16.36 -6.64 -31.64
CA LEU A 20 16.59 -6.48 -30.20
C LEU A 20 15.75 -7.44 -29.35
N SER A 21 14.57 -7.82 -29.84
CA SER A 21 13.68 -8.75 -29.12
C SER A 21 14.24 -10.17 -28.98
N PHE A 22 15.24 -10.54 -29.81
CA PHE A 22 15.98 -11.80 -29.62
C PHE A 22 16.99 -11.75 -28.46
N ILE A 23 17.41 -10.56 -28.06
CA ILE A 23 18.51 -10.35 -27.11
C ILE A 23 17.97 -9.89 -25.75
N VAL A 24 16.82 -9.19 -25.73
CA VAL A 24 16.24 -8.63 -24.50
C VAL A 24 15.65 -9.75 -23.65
N GLY A 25 16.19 -9.92 -22.43
CA GLY A 25 15.67 -10.86 -21.43
C GLY A 25 14.23 -10.57 -21.01
N TYR A 26 13.55 -11.56 -20.50
CA TYR A 26 12.18 -11.44 -20.00
C TYR A 26 12.05 -11.96 -18.56
N TYR A 27 11.01 -11.53 -17.89
CA TYR A 27 10.68 -12.03 -16.55
C TYR A 27 9.76 -13.25 -16.64
N ASP A 28 10.10 -14.32 -15.93
CA ASP A 28 9.27 -15.51 -15.77
C ASP A 28 9.19 -15.86 -14.28
N ALA A 29 7.99 -15.87 -13.73
CA ALA A 29 7.72 -16.15 -12.32
C ALA A 29 8.62 -15.35 -11.33
N GLY A 30 8.88 -14.06 -11.63
CA GLY A 30 9.70 -13.18 -10.80
C GLY A 30 11.22 -13.28 -11.03
N ASN A 31 11.69 -14.23 -11.88
CA ASN A 31 13.10 -14.36 -12.22
C ASN A 31 13.41 -13.75 -13.58
N LEU A 32 14.46 -12.93 -13.63
CA LEU A 32 14.97 -12.38 -14.89
C LEU A 32 15.77 -13.43 -15.65
N ILE A 33 15.24 -13.89 -16.81
CA ILE A 33 15.92 -14.85 -17.69
C ILE A 33 16.71 -14.07 -18.73
N ILE A 34 18.04 -14.19 -18.71
CA ILE A 34 18.99 -13.52 -19.63
C ILE A 34 19.57 -14.53 -20.62
N ASP A 35 19.27 -15.83 -20.50
CA ASP A 35 19.79 -16.84 -21.40
C ASP A 35 19.27 -16.62 -22.83
N LEU A 36 20.16 -16.30 -23.73
CA LEU A 36 19.88 -16.02 -25.15
C LEU A 36 19.13 -17.16 -25.85
N ARG A 37 19.41 -18.41 -25.49
CA ARG A 37 18.73 -19.57 -26.13
C ARG A 37 17.28 -19.63 -25.73
N MET A 38 17.01 -19.38 -24.44
CA MET A 38 15.65 -19.43 -23.89
C MET A 38 14.82 -18.25 -24.37
N THR A 39 15.40 -17.06 -24.37
CA THR A 39 14.79 -15.81 -24.88
C THR A 39 14.45 -15.94 -26.36
N CYS A 40 15.39 -16.42 -27.17
CA CYS A 40 15.21 -16.63 -28.61
C CYS A 40 14.07 -17.65 -28.88
N LYS A 41 14.04 -18.77 -28.17
CA LYS A 41 13.00 -19.79 -28.32
C LYS A 41 11.61 -19.26 -27.95
N MET A 42 11.51 -18.52 -26.86
CA MET A 42 10.26 -17.95 -26.39
C MET A 42 9.71 -16.92 -27.38
N TYR A 43 10.58 -16.05 -27.90
CA TYR A 43 10.20 -15.07 -28.90
C TYR A 43 9.79 -15.72 -30.23
N MET A 44 10.53 -16.71 -30.71
CA MET A 44 10.25 -17.44 -31.96
C MET A 44 8.88 -18.12 -31.97
N ILE A 45 8.48 -18.72 -30.84
CA ILE A 45 7.18 -19.40 -30.73
C ILE A 45 6.04 -18.41 -30.49
N GLY A 46 6.32 -17.31 -29.77
CA GLY A 46 5.32 -16.32 -29.37
C GLY A 46 5.09 -15.23 -30.45
N TRP A 47 5.86 -14.16 -30.39
CA TRP A 47 5.60 -12.93 -31.13
C TRP A 47 6.28 -12.81 -32.48
N PHE A 48 7.33 -13.57 -32.74
CA PHE A 48 8.12 -13.48 -34.00
C PHE A 48 7.27 -13.69 -35.26
N PRO A 49 6.35 -14.70 -35.36
CA PRO A 49 5.55 -14.87 -36.60
C PRO A 49 4.68 -13.64 -36.88
N PHE A 50 4.16 -13.01 -35.86
CA PHE A 50 3.33 -11.81 -35.95
C PHE A 50 4.15 -10.59 -36.40
N ASP A 51 5.30 -10.37 -35.79
CA ASP A 51 6.22 -9.28 -36.16
C ASP A 51 6.73 -9.45 -37.58
N LEU A 52 7.10 -10.67 -37.95
CA LEU A 52 7.56 -10.99 -39.30
C LEU A 52 6.48 -10.70 -40.36
N MET A 53 5.23 -11.08 -40.07
CA MET A 53 4.10 -10.79 -40.96
C MET A 53 3.91 -9.28 -41.13
N LEU A 54 3.91 -8.49 -40.07
CA LEU A 54 3.74 -7.03 -40.16
C LEU A 54 4.90 -6.35 -40.88
N ILE A 55 6.14 -6.77 -40.64
CA ILE A 55 7.32 -6.23 -41.30
C ILE A 55 7.32 -6.60 -42.81
N SER A 56 6.95 -7.84 -43.17
CA SER A 56 6.87 -8.26 -44.59
C SER A 56 5.82 -7.44 -45.34
N ILE A 57 4.68 -7.14 -44.76
CA ILE A 57 3.67 -6.24 -45.33
C ILE A 57 4.25 -4.83 -45.53
N ASP A 58 4.93 -4.28 -44.52
CA ASP A 58 5.55 -2.96 -44.61
C ASP A 58 6.60 -2.88 -45.74
N TRP A 59 7.44 -3.90 -45.87
CA TRP A 59 8.44 -3.97 -46.99
C TRP A 59 7.79 -4.16 -48.36
N THR A 60 6.71 -4.94 -48.45
CA THR A 60 5.96 -5.11 -49.70
C THR A 60 5.39 -3.78 -50.20
N ILE A 61 4.82 -2.99 -49.28
CA ILE A 61 4.31 -1.64 -49.60
C ILE A 61 5.43 -0.70 -49.96
N ALA A 62 6.58 -0.75 -49.27
CA ALA A 62 7.73 0.05 -49.59
C ALA A 62 8.26 -0.29 -51.01
N ALA A 63 8.35 -1.58 -51.34
CA ALA A 63 8.78 -2.04 -52.68
C ALA A 63 7.81 -1.60 -53.78
N LEU A 64 6.50 -1.75 -53.57
CA LEU A 64 5.48 -1.31 -54.53
C LEU A 64 5.50 0.22 -54.73
N THR A 65 5.70 1.00 -53.69
CA THR A 65 5.80 2.46 -53.79
C THR A 65 7.08 2.96 -54.43
N LEU A 66 8.15 2.14 -54.42
CA LEU A 66 9.41 2.43 -55.12
C LEU A 66 9.37 1.97 -56.60
N ALA A 67 8.68 0.86 -56.90
CA ALA A 67 8.56 0.32 -58.24
C ALA A 67 7.62 1.14 -59.16
N ASP A 68 6.57 1.70 -58.56
CA ASP A 68 5.60 2.53 -59.29
C ASP A 68 6.04 4.01 -59.26
N GLY A 69 6.81 4.40 -60.24
CA GLY A 69 7.20 5.80 -60.49
C GLY A 69 6.05 6.71 -60.97
N SER A 70 4.83 6.21 -61.12
CA SER A 70 3.65 6.95 -61.56
C SER A 70 2.65 7.16 -60.41
N ASP A 71 2.20 8.41 -60.25
CA ASP A 71 1.20 8.84 -59.22
C ASP A 71 -0.21 8.22 -59.38
N ASN A 72 -0.38 7.22 -60.24
CA ASN A 72 -1.69 6.73 -60.70
C ASN A 72 -2.21 5.49 -59.95
N ASN A 73 -1.46 4.84 -59.08
CA ASN A 73 -1.98 3.69 -58.33
C ASN A 73 -2.59 4.09 -56.98
N MET A 74 -3.78 4.70 -57.06
CA MET A 74 -4.61 5.09 -55.90
C MET A 74 -4.90 3.91 -54.95
N GLY A 75 -5.01 2.68 -55.47
CA GLY A 75 -5.23 1.47 -54.66
C GLY A 75 -4.07 1.14 -53.71
N VAL A 76 -2.83 1.23 -54.15
CA VAL A 76 -1.63 1.00 -53.34
C VAL A 76 -1.48 2.06 -52.24
N LEU A 77 -1.78 3.32 -52.55
CA LEU A 77 -1.77 4.42 -51.58
C LEU A 77 -2.87 4.25 -50.49
N ARG A 78 -3.99 3.65 -50.83
CA ARG A 78 -5.08 3.36 -49.88
C ARG A 78 -4.75 2.15 -49.01
N LEU A 79 -4.27 1.06 -49.60
CA LEU A 79 -3.81 -0.12 -48.85
C LEU A 79 -2.71 0.29 -47.84
N SER A 80 -1.82 1.21 -48.20
CA SER A 80 -0.81 1.75 -47.29
C SER A 80 -1.39 2.50 -46.09
N ARG A 81 -2.59 3.08 -46.20
CA ARG A 81 -3.26 3.74 -45.07
C ARG A 81 -3.82 2.73 -44.09
N VAL A 82 -4.48 1.66 -44.55
CA VAL A 82 -5.03 0.60 -43.72
C VAL A 82 -3.90 -0.13 -42.99
N VAL A 83 -2.83 -0.46 -43.70
CA VAL A 83 -1.66 -1.15 -43.13
C VAL A 83 -0.94 -0.28 -42.10
N ARG A 84 -0.92 1.05 -42.26
CA ARG A 84 -0.41 1.95 -41.23
C ARG A 84 -1.24 1.82 -39.92
N GLY A 85 -2.55 1.55 -40.02
CA GLY A 85 -3.40 1.23 -38.87
C GLY A 85 -3.01 -0.10 -38.18
N LEU A 86 -2.63 -1.12 -38.98
CA LEU A 86 -2.17 -2.40 -38.44
C LEU A 86 -0.87 -2.29 -37.60
N ARG A 87 -0.08 -1.23 -37.79
CA ARG A 87 1.10 -0.95 -36.93
C ARG A 87 0.74 -0.71 -35.47
N PHE A 88 -0.49 -0.21 -35.19
CA PHE A 88 -0.96 -0.05 -33.82
C PHE A 88 -1.15 -1.40 -33.11
N LEU A 89 -1.30 -2.51 -33.84
CA LEU A 89 -1.30 -3.85 -33.24
C LEU A 89 0.05 -4.19 -32.56
N ARG A 90 1.15 -3.55 -32.97
CA ARG A 90 2.45 -3.68 -32.28
C ARG A 90 2.43 -3.04 -30.88
N LEU A 91 1.59 -2.01 -30.66
CA LEU A 91 1.40 -1.43 -29.32
C LEU A 91 0.73 -2.42 -28.37
N VAL A 92 -0.09 -3.35 -28.88
CA VAL A 92 -0.67 -4.45 -28.09
C VAL A 92 0.44 -5.34 -27.54
N ARG A 93 1.50 -5.62 -28.34
CA ARG A 93 2.68 -6.35 -27.86
C ARG A 93 3.41 -5.59 -26.74
N VAL A 94 3.68 -4.30 -26.93
CA VAL A 94 4.29 -3.47 -25.90
C VAL A 94 3.43 -3.46 -24.63
N GLY A 95 2.10 -3.44 -24.81
CA GLY A 95 1.14 -3.53 -23.69
C GLY A 95 1.12 -4.90 -23.00
N THR A 96 1.34 -6.01 -23.71
CA THR A 96 1.27 -7.36 -23.10
C THR A 96 2.59 -7.84 -22.50
N VAL A 97 3.73 -7.53 -23.14
CA VAL A 97 5.05 -8.05 -22.71
C VAL A 97 5.75 -7.11 -21.72
N ARG A 98 5.69 -5.81 -21.96
CA ARG A 98 6.36 -4.81 -21.10
C ARG A 98 5.50 -4.27 -19.98
N SER A 99 4.19 -4.21 -20.17
CA SER A 99 3.29 -3.72 -19.14
C SER A 99 3.06 -4.74 -18.02
N GLY A 100 3.27 -6.04 -18.25
CA GLY A 100 3.21 -7.06 -17.21
C GLY A 100 4.11 -6.71 -16.04
N SER A 101 5.40 -6.50 -16.26
CA SER A 101 6.35 -6.20 -15.18
C SER A 101 6.16 -4.81 -14.56
N ILE A 102 5.80 -3.78 -15.35
CA ILE A 102 5.56 -2.42 -14.82
C ILE A 102 4.23 -2.38 -14.06
N ILE A 103 3.21 -3.07 -14.56
CA ILE A 103 1.89 -3.16 -13.92
C ILE A 103 2.01 -3.96 -12.64
N GLU A 104 2.72 -5.08 -12.61
CA GLU A 104 2.98 -5.88 -11.41
C GLU A 104 3.75 -5.07 -10.37
N GLN A 105 4.80 -4.35 -10.74
CA GLN A 105 5.54 -3.46 -9.84
C GLN A 105 4.65 -2.33 -9.29
N LEU A 106 3.76 -1.76 -10.10
CA LEU A 106 2.77 -0.78 -9.66
C LEU A 106 1.74 -1.40 -8.71
N GLU A 107 1.29 -2.61 -9.00
CA GLU A 107 0.35 -3.35 -8.15
C GLU A 107 0.97 -3.73 -6.80
N GLU A 108 2.25 -4.12 -6.75
CA GLU A 108 3.00 -4.40 -5.53
C GLU A 108 3.13 -3.17 -4.61
N HIS A 109 3.23 -1.97 -5.19
CA HIS A 109 3.30 -0.72 -4.40
C HIS A 109 1.94 -0.24 -3.88
N ILE A 110 0.84 -0.82 -4.37
CA ILE A 110 -0.52 -0.46 -3.93
C ILE A 110 -0.92 -1.33 -2.73
N THR A 111 -0.63 -0.85 -1.54
CA THR A 111 -0.98 -1.55 -0.28
C THR A 111 -2.43 -1.36 0.14
N SER A 112 -3.10 -0.30 -0.31
CA SER A 112 -4.48 0.00 0.09
C SER A 112 -5.52 -0.68 -0.81
N PRO A 113 -6.48 -1.47 -0.26
CA PRO A 113 -7.55 -2.11 -1.04
C PRO A 113 -8.39 -1.10 -1.84
N GLY A 114 -8.68 0.07 -1.28
CA GLY A 114 -9.43 1.13 -1.95
C GLY A 114 -8.67 1.75 -3.14
N THR A 115 -7.34 1.84 -3.05
CA THR A 115 -6.49 2.31 -4.16
C THR A 115 -6.41 1.26 -5.26
N MET A 116 -6.32 -0.01 -4.91
CA MET A 116 -6.35 -1.13 -5.86
C MET A 116 -7.64 -1.18 -6.67
N ILE A 117 -8.79 -0.96 -6.04
CA ILE A 117 -10.10 -0.88 -6.71
C ILE A 117 -10.13 0.28 -7.71
N ARG A 118 -9.67 1.47 -7.31
CA ARG A 118 -9.61 2.65 -8.20
C ARG A 118 -8.68 2.42 -9.39
N TYR A 119 -7.53 1.79 -9.15
CA TYR A 119 -6.59 1.42 -10.20
C TYR A 119 -7.19 0.44 -11.20
N ASN A 120 -7.84 -0.64 -10.74
CA ASN A 120 -8.50 -1.60 -11.61
C ASN A 120 -9.64 -0.98 -12.42
N LEU A 121 -10.40 -0.06 -11.82
CA LEU A 121 -11.44 0.69 -12.53
C LEU A 121 -10.84 1.59 -13.61
N ALA A 122 -9.78 2.33 -13.31
CA ALA A 122 -9.09 3.17 -14.28
C ALA A 122 -8.52 2.34 -15.44
N LYS A 123 -7.87 1.20 -15.16
CA LYS A 123 -7.37 0.25 -16.17
C LYS A 123 -8.48 -0.27 -17.07
N LEU A 124 -9.65 -0.56 -16.52
CA LEU A 124 -10.83 -1.00 -17.26
C LEU A 124 -11.35 0.10 -18.20
N ILE A 125 -11.48 1.33 -17.71
CA ILE A 125 -11.93 2.49 -18.51
C ILE A 125 -10.95 2.79 -19.64
N ILE A 126 -9.64 2.81 -19.36
CA ILE A 126 -8.61 3.06 -20.38
C ILE A 126 -8.68 1.99 -21.48
N ARG A 127 -8.81 0.70 -21.11
CA ARG A 127 -8.95 -0.39 -22.08
C ARG A 127 -10.20 -0.21 -22.94
N LEU A 128 -11.32 0.16 -22.35
CA LEU A 128 -12.56 0.43 -23.07
C LEU A 128 -12.40 1.56 -24.08
N VAL A 129 -11.84 2.70 -23.67
CA VAL A 129 -11.62 3.87 -24.52
C VAL A 129 -10.68 3.53 -25.69
N LEU A 130 -9.56 2.86 -25.40
CA LEU A 130 -8.59 2.46 -26.45
C LEU A 130 -9.20 1.50 -27.48
N THR A 131 -9.97 0.51 -27.02
CA THR A 131 -10.63 -0.45 -27.92
C THR A 131 -11.64 0.28 -28.84
N ASN A 132 -12.46 1.16 -28.28
CA ASN A 132 -13.41 1.93 -29.10
C ASN A 132 -12.73 2.91 -30.06
N HIS A 133 -11.60 3.50 -29.64
CA HIS A 133 -10.80 4.33 -30.56
C HIS A 133 -10.29 3.53 -31.77
N VAL A 134 -9.76 2.32 -31.53
CA VAL A 134 -9.29 1.44 -32.62
C VAL A 134 -10.45 1.06 -33.55
N ILE A 135 -11.61 0.67 -33.00
CA ILE A 135 -12.80 0.33 -33.79
C ILE A 135 -13.24 1.54 -34.65
N ALA A 136 -13.29 2.75 -34.06
CA ALA A 136 -13.66 3.98 -34.77
C ALA A 136 -12.69 4.29 -35.92
N CYS A 137 -11.40 4.15 -35.71
CA CYS A 137 -10.39 4.32 -36.74
C CYS A 137 -10.52 3.30 -37.90
N LEU A 138 -10.80 2.04 -37.56
CA LEU A 138 -11.03 0.99 -38.56
C LEU A 138 -12.32 1.21 -39.34
N TRP A 139 -13.41 1.64 -38.67
CA TRP A 139 -14.67 1.97 -39.32
C TRP A 139 -14.53 3.08 -40.34
N TYR A 140 -13.87 4.17 -39.97
CA TYR A 140 -13.55 5.25 -40.91
C TYR A 140 -12.59 4.81 -42.02
N GLY A 141 -11.57 4.00 -41.65
CA GLY A 141 -10.60 3.48 -42.62
C GLY A 141 -11.24 2.62 -43.71
N LEU A 142 -12.23 1.81 -43.36
CA LEU A 142 -12.96 0.95 -44.29
C LEU A 142 -13.71 1.76 -45.36
N ALA A 143 -14.43 2.81 -44.94
CA ALA A 143 -15.11 3.72 -45.88
C ALA A 143 -14.14 4.43 -46.82
N SER A 144 -12.89 4.67 -46.40
CA SER A 144 -11.89 5.33 -47.24
C SER A 144 -11.25 4.43 -48.30
N VAL A 145 -11.36 3.09 -48.17
CA VAL A 145 -10.82 2.11 -49.11
C VAL A 145 -11.78 1.87 -50.28
N GLU A 146 -13.08 1.85 -50.06
CA GLU A 146 -14.11 1.51 -51.06
C GLU A 146 -14.47 2.66 -52.02
N SER A 147 -13.78 3.76 -52.00
CA SER A 147 -14.10 4.94 -52.84
C SER A 147 -13.57 4.89 -54.28
N ASP A 148 -13.38 3.69 -54.91
CA ASP A 148 -12.87 3.50 -56.26
C ASP A 148 -13.94 3.16 -57.28
N GLY A 149 -14.92 3.98 -57.47
CA GLY A 149 -15.93 3.82 -58.52
C GLY A 149 -16.52 5.16 -58.92
N GLU A 150 -17.27 5.22 -60.01
CA GLU A 150 -17.93 6.43 -60.53
C GLU A 150 -18.95 7.03 -59.50
N ALA A 151 -19.35 6.26 -58.45
CA ALA A 151 -20.07 6.72 -57.27
C ALA A 151 -19.76 5.82 -56.09
N PRO A 152 -18.70 6.12 -55.28
CA PRO A 152 -18.35 5.29 -54.14
C PRO A 152 -19.51 5.26 -53.15
N ARG A 153 -20.08 4.08 -52.94
CA ARG A 153 -21.22 3.89 -52.04
C ARG A 153 -20.69 3.34 -50.72
N ASN A 154 -20.52 4.22 -49.75
CA ASN A 154 -20.08 3.89 -48.41
C ASN A 154 -20.85 4.75 -47.38
N TRP A 155 -20.72 4.48 -46.08
CA TRP A 155 -21.45 5.23 -45.06
C TRP A 155 -21.18 6.75 -45.08
N VAL A 156 -19.93 7.18 -45.44
CA VAL A 156 -19.56 8.61 -45.52
C VAL A 156 -20.32 9.31 -46.63
N THR A 157 -20.51 8.64 -47.80
CA THR A 157 -21.23 9.18 -48.94
C THR A 157 -22.75 9.13 -48.78
N GLU A 158 -23.26 8.02 -48.23
CA GLU A 158 -24.71 7.82 -48.05
C GLU A 158 -25.30 8.79 -47.04
N TYR A 159 -24.57 9.09 -45.96
CA TYR A 159 -25.03 10.06 -44.94
C TYR A 159 -24.55 11.49 -45.16
N GLY A 160 -24.03 11.83 -46.35
CA GLY A 160 -23.67 13.19 -46.71
C GLY A 160 -22.49 13.79 -45.94
N MET A 161 -21.62 12.92 -45.36
CA MET A 161 -20.48 13.33 -44.52
C MET A 161 -19.26 13.74 -45.33
N GLN A 162 -19.38 13.81 -46.68
CA GLN A 162 -18.30 14.26 -47.56
C GLN A 162 -17.98 15.73 -47.31
N GLY A 163 -16.67 16.03 -47.15
CA GLY A 163 -16.21 17.41 -46.88
C GLY A 163 -16.28 17.88 -45.43
N HIS A 164 -16.77 17.05 -44.51
CA HIS A 164 -16.69 17.34 -43.07
C HIS A 164 -15.26 17.33 -42.56
N THR A 165 -15.02 18.02 -41.47
CA THR A 165 -13.67 18.07 -40.85
C THR A 165 -13.28 16.73 -40.27
N VAL A 166 -11.97 16.45 -40.13
CA VAL A 166 -11.46 15.20 -39.52
C VAL A 166 -12.00 14.98 -38.10
N PRO A 167 -12.06 16.00 -37.23
CA PRO A 167 -12.65 15.83 -35.91
C PRO A 167 -14.13 15.41 -35.93
N ASP A 168 -14.93 15.93 -36.86
CA ASP A 168 -16.35 15.58 -37.00
C ASP A 168 -16.50 14.11 -37.41
N LEU A 169 -15.77 13.68 -38.44
CA LEU A 169 -15.75 12.29 -38.90
C LEU A 169 -15.28 11.31 -37.82
N TYR A 170 -14.27 11.72 -37.07
CA TYR A 170 -13.80 10.93 -35.92
C TYR A 170 -14.87 10.83 -34.82
N ALA A 171 -15.52 11.93 -34.43
CA ALA A 171 -16.55 11.94 -33.40
C ALA A 171 -17.72 11.03 -33.79
N VAL A 172 -18.14 11.09 -35.06
CA VAL A 172 -19.21 10.23 -35.60
C VAL A 172 -18.79 8.76 -35.58
N SER A 173 -17.57 8.44 -36.02
CA SER A 173 -17.06 7.08 -36.02
C SER A 173 -16.88 6.52 -34.59
N LEU A 174 -16.45 7.35 -33.65
CA LEU A 174 -16.33 6.98 -32.24
C LEU A 174 -17.72 6.75 -31.60
N HIS A 175 -18.68 7.62 -31.92
CA HIS A 175 -20.06 7.44 -31.46
C HIS A 175 -20.65 6.14 -32.00
N TRP A 176 -20.44 5.83 -33.30
CA TRP A 176 -20.86 4.55 -33.87
C TRP A 176 -20.23 3.36 -33.15
N ALA A 177 -18.93 3.40 -32.87
CA ALA A 177 -18.23 2.33 -32.15
C ALA A 177 -18.76 2.13 -30.73
N LEU A 178 -19.05 3.23 -30.01
CA LEU A 178 -19.63 3.17 -28.66
C LEU A 178 -21.04 2.57 -28.64
N VAL A 179 -21.85 2.86 -29.66
CA VAL A 179 -23.21 2.33 -29.78
C VAL A 179 -23.20 0.80 -29.97
N GLN A 180 -22.18 0.23 -30.60
CA GLN A 180 -22.06 -1.23 -30.73
C GLN A 180 -21.91 -1.95 -29.38
N LEU A 181 -21.53 -1.24 -28.32
CA LEU A 181 -21.53 -1.78 -26.95
C LEU A 181 -22.95 -1.92 -26.35
N GLY A 182 -24.00 -1.57 -27.11
CA GLY A 182 -25.39 -1.61 -26.65
C GLY A 182 -25.81 -0.38 -25.81
N VAL A 183 -25.02 0.70 -25.83
CA VAL A 183 -25.27 1.93 -25.08
C VAL A 183 -25.60 3.07 -26.05
N GLY A 184 -26.84 3.22 -26.40
CA GLY A 184 -27.28 4.33 -27.28
C GLY A 184 -27.82 3.86 -28.62
N GLN A 185 -28.05 4.85 -29.54
CA GLN A 185 -28.53 4.64 -30.91
C GLN A 185 -27.75 5.51 -31.88
N THR A 186 -27.56 5.03 -33.09
CA THR A 186 -26.99 5.79 -34.20
C THR A 186 -27.84 5.61 -35.44
N ASN A 187 -27.90 6.66 -36.28
CA ASN A 187 -28.57 6.59 -37.56
C ASN A 187 -27.64 6.12 -38.68
N ILE A 188 -26.38 5.80 -38.38
CA ILE A 188 -25.37 5.37 -39.36
C ILE A 188 -25.35 3.85 -39.39
N GLU A 189 -25.74 3.32 -40.56
CA GLU A 189 -25.75 1.89 -40.82
C GLU A 189 -24.70 1.52 -41.87
N ALA A 190 -24.31 0.24 -41.89
CA ALA A 190 -23.41 -0.31 -42.89
C ALA A 190 -24.07 -0.38 -44.27
N VAL A 191 -23.50 0.23 -45.26
CA VAL A 191 -24.00 0.32 -46.63
C VAL A 191 -23.44 -0.80 -47.49
N THR A 192 -22.12 -1.04 -47.41
CA THR A 192 -21.39 -2.00 -48.26
C THR A 192 -21.33 -3.37 -47.58
N LEU A 193 -20.99 -4.40 -48.37
CA LEU A 193 -20.81 -5.76 -47.84
C LEU A 193 -19.64 -5.81 -46.83
N ALA A 194 -18.54 -5.11 -47.07
CA ALA A 194 -17.39 -5.08 -46.21
C ALA A 194 -17.71 -4.38 -44.88
N GLU A 195 -18.45 -3.24 -44.94
CA GLU A 195 -18.96 -2.55 -43.74
C GLU A 195 -19.89 -3.44 -42.91
N ARG A 196 -20.77 -4.21 -43.55
CA ARG A 196 -21.70 -5.14 -42.86
C ARG A 196 -20.93 -6.29 -42.18
N ILE A 197 -19.94 -6.89 -42.88
CA ILE A 197 -19.12 -7.94 -42.27
C ILE A 197 -18.36 -7.39 -41.07
N PHE A 198 -17.77 -6.19 -41.21
CA PHE A 198 -17.09 -5.51 -40.11
C PHE A 198 -18.02 -5.23 -38.92
N SER A 199 -19.23 -4.72 -39.17
CA SER A 199 -20.25 -4.48 -38.12
C SER A 199 -20.57 -5.75 -37.35
N ILE A 200 -20.82 -6.87 -38.05
CA ILE A 200 -21.10 -8.16 -37.42
C ILE A 200 -19.94 -8.59 -36.50
N ILE A 201 -18.69 -8.48 -36.97
CA ILE A 201 -17.51 -8.83 -36.16
C ILE A 201 -17.40 -7.93 -34.93
N VAL A 202 -17.65 -6.61 -35.10
CA VAL A 202 -17.61 -5.66 -34.00
C VAL A 202 -18.74 -5.92 -32.99
N GLU A 203 -19.96 -6.21 -33.44
CA GLU A 203 -21.10 -6.52 -32.58
C GLU A 203 -20.86 -7.76 -31.72
N PHE A 204 -20.35 -8.86 -32.31
CA PHE A 204 -19.95 -10.03 -31.55
C PHE A 204 -18.83 -9.72 -30.55
N SER A 205 -17.81 -8.98 -30.97
CA SER A 205 -16.71 -8.56 -30.09
C SER A 205 -17.21 -7.65 -28.97
N ALA A 206 -18.12 -6.74 -29.26
CA ALA A 206 -18.75 -5.84 -28.31
C ALA A 206 -19.57 -6.58 -27.26
N LEU A 207 -20.34 -7.61 -27.67
CA LEU A 207 -21.09 -8.45 -26.72
C LEU A 207 -20.17 -9.15 -25.73
N MET A 208 -19.05 -9.71 -26.21
CA MET A 208 -18.03 -10.34 -25.33
C MET A 208 -17.37 -9.31 -24.41
N MET A 209 -17.04 -8.12 -24.94
CA MET A 209 -16.43 -7.04 -24.17
C MET A 209 -17.40 -6.48 -23.12
N PHE A 210 -18.68 -6.30 -23.44
CA PHE A 210 -19.71 -5.86 -22.50
C PHE A 210 -19.90 -6.88 -21.36
N SER A 211 -19.93 -8.18 -21.67
CA SER A 211 -19.98 -9.24 -20.66
C SER A 211 -18.80 -9.18 -19.69
N THR A 212 -17.57 -8.99 -20.20
CA THR A 212 -16.37 -8.87 -19.35
C THR A 212 -16.36 -7.59 -18.52
N LEU A 213 -16.87 -6.49 -19.08
CA LEU A 213 -17.04 -5.23 -18.38
C LEU A 213 -18.01 -5.37 -17.20
N LEU A 214 -19.19 -5.94 -17.48
CA LEU A 214 -20.21 -6.16 -16.45
C LEU A 214 -19.71 -7.07 -15.33
N SER A 215 -19.04 -8.16 -15.68
CA SER A 215 -18.40 -9.06 -14.71
C SER A 215 -17.33 -8.36 -13.85
N ALA A 216 -16.50 -7.52 -14.46
CA ALA A 216 -15.48 -6.76 -13.74
C ALA A 216 -16.10 -5.75 -12.77
N VAL A 217 -17.14 -5.02 -13.19
CA VAL A 217 -17.87 -4.07 -12.32
C VAL A 217 -18.54 -4.82 -11.17
N ALA A 218 -19.22 -5.94 -11.45
CA ALA A 218 -19.85 -6.77 -10.42
C ALA A 218 -18.82 -7.28 -9.39
N SER A 219 -17.66 -7.75 -9.85
CA SER A 219 -16.57 -8.19 -8.98
C SER A 219 -16.02 -7.05 -8.10
N LEU A 220 -15.85 -5.85 -8.65
CA LEU A 220 -15.42 -4.67 -7.89
C LEU A 220 -16.46 -4.27 -6.83
N MET A 221 -17.74 -4.30 -7.17
CA MET A 221 -18.84 -4.03 -6.23
C MET A 221 -18.89 -5.07 -5.11
N ALA A 222 -18.77 -6.36 -5.45
CA ALA A 222 -18.73 -7.43 -4.45
C ALA A 222 -17.51 -7.29 -3.52
N GLY A 223 -16.35 -6.90 -4.05
CA GLY A 223 -15.17 -6.60 -3.25
C GLY A 223 -15.39 -5.45 -2.25
N LEU A 224 -16.00 -4.36 -2.70
CA LEU A 224 -16.35 -3.22 -1.83
C LEU A 224 -17.37 -3.58 -0.75
N GLN A 225 -18.39 -4.38 -1.10
CA GLN A 225 -19.38 -4.86 -0.14
C GLN A 225 -18.73 -5.75 0.92
N LYS A 226 -17.89 -6.71 0.51
CA LYS A 226 -17.21 -7.62 1.42
C LYS A 226 -16.33 -6.89 2.46
N LEU A 227 -15.67 -5.78 2.06
CA LEU A 227 -14.89 -4.96 2.99
C LEU A 227 -15.78 -4.27 4.05
N LYS A 228 -16.99 -3.84 3.68
CA LYS A 228 -17.94 -3.19 4.60
C LYS A 228 -18.74 -4.19 5.45
N ASP A 229 -19.12 -5.31 4.87
CA ASP A 229 -19.99 -6.29 5.52
C ASP A 229 -19.31 -6.94 6.72
N GLY A 230 -18.00 -7.16 6.65
CA GLY A 230 -17.21 -7.69 7.76
C GLY A 230 -17.26 -6.81 9.01
N GLU A 231 -17.12 -5.49 8.85
CA GLU A 231 -17.21 -4.52 9.94
C GLU A 231 -18.65 -4.46 10.49
N ILE A 232 -19.62 -4.27 9.62
CA ILE A 232 -21.03 -4.13 9.99
C ILE A 232 -21.54 -5.37 10.74
N GLU A 233 -21.18 -6.57 10.30
CA GLU A 233 -21.64 -7.81 10.95
C GLU A 233 -21.02 -8.00 12.33
N GLN A 234 -19.74 -7.63 12.52
CA GLN A 234 -19.11 -7.67 13.84
C GLN A 234 -19.82 -6.71 14.82
N PHE A 235 -20.10 -5.47 14.42
CA PHE A 235 -20.82 -4.51 15.27
C PHE A 235 -22.28 -4.90 15.48
N ARG A 236 -22.91 -5.53 14.51
CA ARG A 236 -24.27 -6.05 14.62
C ARG A 236 -24.33 -7.23 15.61
N SER A 237 -23.35 -8.12 15.57
CA SER A 237 -23.22 -9.22 16.52
C SER A 237 -22.92 -8.72 17.93
N LEU A 238 -22.04 -7.72 18.06
CA LEU A 238 -21.77 -7.06 19.35
C LEU A 238 -23.06 -6.45 19.94
N LYS A 239 -23.78 -5.65 19.15
CA LYS A 239 -25.03 -5.04 19.61
C LYS A 239 -26.02 -6.09 20.07
N ARG A 240 -26.20 -7.15 19.29
CA ARG A 240 -27.09 -8.28 19.66
C ARG A 240 -26.67 -8.93 20.97
N PHE A 241 -25.36 -9.10 21.20
CA PHE A 241 -24.83 -9.64 22.45
C PHE A 241 -25.13 -8.72 23.64
N LEU A 242 -24.90 -7.41 23.50
CA LEU A 242 -25.16 -6.42 24.56
C LEU A 242 -26.65 -6.36 24.91
N ASP A 243 -27.54 -6.36 23.92
CA ASP A 243 -28.99 -6.34 24.08
C ASP A 243 -29.49 -7.64 24.75
N GLN A 244 -28.99 -8.82 24.37
CA GLN A 244 -29.38 -10.11 24.96
C GLN A 244 -28.95 -10.29 26.40
N ASN A 245 -27.84 -9.67 26.80
CA ASN A 245 -27.34 -9.74 28.17
C ASN A 245 -27.83 -8.58 29.03
N HIS A 246 -28.77 -7.76 28.57
CA HIS A 246 -29.33 -6.62 29.29
C HIS A 246 -28.27 -5.70 29.90
N ILE A 247 -27.21 -5.43 29.14
CA ILE A 247 -26.12 -4.52 29.55
C ILE A 247 -26.66 -3.10 29.59
N ASP A 248 -26.25 -2.36 30.62
CA ASP A 248 -26.62 -0.95 30.79
C ASP A 248 -26.25 -0.10 29.55
N ASP A 249 -27.13 0.85 29.18
CA ASP A 249 -27.00 1.66 27.98
C ASP A 249 -25.69 2.48 27.97
N ASP A 250 -25.27 3.03 29.14
CA ASP A 250 -24.03 3.78 29.29
C ASP A 250 -22.80 2.90 28.96
N LEU A 251 -22.74 1.72 29.59
CA LEU A 251 -21.66 0.77 29.32
C LEU A 251 -21.67 0.26 27.90
N SER A 252 -22.85 -0.01 27.35
CA SER A 252 -23.04 -0.43 25.95
C SER A 252 -22.51 0.63 24.96
N GLN A 253 -22.79 1.90 25.23
CA GLN A 253 -22.31 3.02 24.42
C GLN A 253 -20.78 3.17 24.52
N ARG A 254 -20.21 3.08 25.73
CA ARG A 254 -18.76 3.16 25.95
C ARG A 254 -18.02 2.05 25.23
N ILE A 255 -18.48 0.80 25.33
CA ILE A 255 -17.93 -0.37 24.63
C ILE A 255 -17.99 -0.14 23.12
N THR A 256 -19.14 0.30 22.59
CA THR A 256 -19.31 0.51 21.15
C THR A 256 -18.38 1.61 20.63
N CYS A 257 -18.28 2.75 21.33
CA CYS A 257 -17.38 3.84 20.96
C CYS A 257 -15.91 3.41 20.99
N PHE A 258 -15.50 2.69 22.04
CA PHE A 258 -14.15 2.16 22.17
C PHE A 258 -13.81 1.20 21.01
N LEU A 259 -14.68 0.23 20.73
CA LEU A 259 -14.45 -0.75 19.65
C LEU A 259 -14.47 -0.11 18.27
N GLN A 260 -15.33 0.89 18.03
CA GLN A 260 -15.29 1.64 16.77
C GLN A 260 -13.95 2.36 16.56
N TYR A 261 -13.43 2.95 17.62
CA TYR A 261 -12.10 3.59 17.53
C TYR A 261 -10.98 2.55 17.37
N ALA A 262 -10.99 1.50 18.18
CA ALA A 262 -10.01 0.42 18.12
C ALA A 262 -9.99 -0.24 16.75
N PHE A 263 -11.17 -0.46 16.14
CA PHE A 263 -11.31 -1.01 14.80
C PHE A 263 -10.76 -0.04 13.72
N LYS A 264 -11.08 1.26 13.81
CA LYS A 264 -10.52 2.28 12.91
C LYS A 264 -9.01 2.44 13.09
N ALA A 265 -8.54 2.42 14.33
CA ALA A 265 -7.13 2.46 14.67
C ALA A 265 -6.41 1.22 14.14
N ARG A 266 -7.00 0.03 14.29
CA ARG A 266 -6.49 -1.23 13.73
C ARG A 266 -6.40 -1.19 12.20
N ASN A 267 -7.45 -0.77 11.52
CA ASN A 267 -7.47 -0.65 10.06
C ASN A 267 -6.46 0.41 9.54
N LYS A 268 -6.20 1.47 10.33
CA LYS A 268 -5.16 2.46 10.05
C LYS A 268 -3.78 1.94 10.43
N ALA A 269 -3.67 1.16 11.49
CA ALA A 269 -2.45 0.56 12.00
C ALA A 269 -2.09 -0.76 11.30
N GLU A 270 -3.04 -1.46 10.67
CA GLU A 270 -2.75 -2.58 9.74
C GLU A 270 -1.85 -2.13 8.59
N SER A 271 -1.75 -0.82 8.32
CA SER A 271 -0.73 -0.29 7.44
C SER A 271 0.62 -0.02 8.12
N THR A 272 0.73 0.01 9.46
CA THR A 272 1.98 0.41 10.15
C THR A 272 2.25 -0.34 11.48
N GLU A 273 1.24 -0.75 12.25
CA GLU A 273 1.40 -1.31 13.62
C GLU A 273 0.59 -2.61 13.87
N GLY A 274 -0.15 -3.12 12.88
CA GLY A 274 -0.95 -4.34 12.99
C GLY A 274 -0.12 -5.62 13.04
N PRO A 275 -0.74 -6.78 13.34
CA PRO A 275 -0.05 -8.06 13.21
C PRO A 275 0.42 -8.23 11.77
N VAL A 276 1.71 -8.55 11.61
CA VAL A 276 2.31 -8.75 10.28
C VAL A 276 1.63 -9.94 9.61
N PRO A 277 1.01 -9.75 8.43
CA PRO A 277 0.49 -10.89 7.69
C PRO A 277 1.58 -11.92 7.46
N MET A 278 1.27 -13.21 7.57
CA MET A 278 2.23 -14.30 7.40
C MET A 278 3.37 -14.32 8.44
N TRP A 279 3.13 -13.74 9.63
CA TRP A 279 4.10 -13.72 10.74
C TRP A 279 4.68 -15.10 11.02
N ASP A 280 3.84 -16.13 11.06
CA ASP A 280 4.22 -17.51 11.36
C ASP A 280 5.13 -18.15 10.28
N MET A 281 5.23 -17.53 9.10
CA MET A 281 6.11 -17.98 8.02
C MET A 281 7.51 -17.34 8.09
N LEU A 282 7.68 -16.30 8.91
CA LEU A 282 8.98 -15.68 9.11
C LEU A 282 9.85 -16.54 10.03
N SER A 283 11.15 -16.61 9.74
CA SER A 283 12.10 -17.24 10.67
C SER A 283 12.21 -16.42 11.96
N VAL A 284 12.46 -17.10 13.08
CA VAL A 284 12.58 -16.45 14.40
C VAL A 284 13.55 -15.26 14.41
N PRO A 285 14.74 -15.32 13.76
CA PRO A 285 15.61 -14.16 13.68
C PRO A 285 14.99 -12.96 12.97
N LEU A 286 14.27 -13.18 11.84
CA LEU A 286 13.59 -12.12 11.11
C LEU A 286 12.43 -11.51 11.90
N GLN A 287 11.69 -12.32 12.65
CA GLN A 287 10.66 -11.82 13.57
C GLN A 287 11.27 -10.88 14.62
N SER A 288 12.36 -11.27 15.25
CA SER A 288 13.04 -10.47 16.27
C SER A 288 13.63 -9.18 15.70
N GLU A 289 14.19 -9.21 14.50
CA GLU A 289 14.72 -8.04 13.81
C GLU A 289 13.59 -7.06 13.45
N LEU A 290 12.48 -7.58 12.95
CA LEU A 290 11.31 -6.77 12.60
C LEU A 290 10.70 -6.09 13.84
N GLU A 291 10.56 -6.81 14.97
CA GLU A 291 10.07 -6.22 16.22
C GLU A 291 11.05 -5.16 16.73
N PHE A 292 12.35 -5.38 16.62
CA PHE A 292 13.32 -4.36 17.00
C PHE A 292 13.18 -3.09 16.16
N GLN A 293 13.09 -3.21 14.83
CA GLN A 293 12.88 -2.06 13.95
C GLN A 293 11.59 -1.30 14.29
N ARG A 294 10.54 -2.02 14.63
CA ARG A 294 9.25 -1.47 15.03
C ARG A 294 9.32 -0.67 16.33
N HIS A 295 10.09 -1.13 17.29
CA HIS A 295 10.19 -0.53 18.63
C HIS A 295 11.40 0.42 18.80
N GLN A 296 12.32 0.45 17.84
CA GLN A 296 13.57 1.19 17.93
C GLN A 296 13.40 2.66 18.31
N ASP A 297 12.42 3.36 17.71
CA ASP A 297 12.18 4.77 17.99
C ASP A 297 11.62 5.03 19.39
N SER A 298 10.88 4.06 19.95
CA SER A 298 10.40 4.10 21.32
C SER A 298 11.52 3.80 22.31
N MET A 299 12.34 2.80 22.00
CA MET A 299 13.50 2.42 22.81
C MET A 299 14.55 3.53 22.89
N LYS A 300 14.84 4.25 21.78
CA LYS A 300 15.77 5.40 21.77
C LYS A 300 15.43 6.52 22.74
N LYS A 301 14.19 6.58 23.22
CA LYS A 301 13.74 7.58 24.20
C LYS A 301 14.01 7.19 25.66
N CYS A 302 14.50 5.98 25.89
CA CYS A 302 15.00 5.54 27.17
C CYS A 302 16.53 5.57 27.14
N ASP A 303 17.17 6.29 28.04
CA ASP A 303 18.60 6.50 28.07
C ASP A 303 19.40 5.19 28.17
N PHE A 304 18.88 4.22 28.87
CA PHE A 304 19.50 2.89 28.98
C PHE A 304 19.60 2.21 27.61
N PHE A 305 18.47 2.13 26.88
CA PHE A 305 18.45 1.52 25.57
C PHE A 305 19.27 2.30 24.55
N GLN A 306 19.26 3.64 24.63
CA GLN A 306 20.11 4.47 23.80
C GLN A 306 21.59 4.14 24.00
N LYS A 307 22.07 4.08 25.25
CA LYS A 307 23.45 3.69 25.57
C LYS A 307 23.82 2.27 25.11
N LEU A 308 22.85 1.33 25.12
CA LEU A 308 23.06 0.01 24.58
C LEU A 308 23.20 0.01 23.06
N MET A 309 22.38 0.82 22.35
CA MET A 309 22.42 0.93 20.89
C MET A 309 23.69 1.60 20.35
N GLU A 310 24.36 2.43 21.17
CA GLU A 310 25.65 3.03 20.82
C GLU A 310 26.81 2.02 20.79
N LYS A 311 26.62 0.82 21.34
CA LYS A 311 27.62 -0.25 21.35
C LYS A 311 27.44 -1.15 20.15
N ASP A 312 28.44 -1.18 19.28
CA ASP A 312 28.48 -2.09 18.14
C ASP A 312 29.00 -3.48 18.58
N SER A 313 28.15 -4.23 19.30
CA SER A 313 28.41 -5.59 19.77
C SER A 313 27.30 -6.52 19.33
N TYR A 314 27.64 -7.60 18.63
CA TYR A 314 26.66 -8.61 18.19
C TYR A 314 25.78 -9.13 19.33
N HIS A 315 26.37 -9.34 20.51
CA HIS A 315 25.64 -9.83 21.68
C HIS A 315 24.63 -8.82 22.20
N ILE A 316 24.96 -7.53 22.16
CA ILE A 316 24.06 -6.45 22.60
C ILE A 316 22.91 -6.31 21.60
N VAL A 317 23.19 -6.30 20.29
CA VAL A 317 22.14 -6.23 19.25
C VAL A 317 21.14 -7.37 19.40
N ARG A 318 21.62 -8.60 19.64
CA ARG A 318 20.75 -9.75 19.88
C ARG A 318 19.86 -9.57 21.11
N VAL A 319 20.41 -9.07 22.21
CA VAL A 319 19.62 -8.81 23.42
C VAL A 319 18.59 -7.71 23.19
N LEU A 320 18.93 -6.65 22.45
CA LEU A 320 17.97 -5.59 22.07
C LEU A 320 16.80 -6.14 21.24
N HIS A 321 17.10 -7.07 20.31
CA HIS A 321 16.06 -7.75 19.54
C HIS A 321 15.13 -8.59 20.44
N GLU A 322 15.70 -9.32 21.39
CA GLU A 322 14.93 -10.14 22.34
C GLU A 322 14.07 -9.26 23.28
N VAL A 323 14.60 -8.13 23.77
CA VAL A 323 13.83 -7.16 24.58
C VAL A 323 12.69 -6.56 23.77
N ALA A 324 12.92 -6.19 22.52
CA ALA A 324 11.87 -5.67 21.63
C ALA A 324 10.72 -6.68 21.43
N GLY A 325 11.07 -7.97 21.31
CA GLY A 325 10.08 -9.06 21.23
C GLY A 325 9.25 -9.29 22.50
N CYS A 326 9.72 -8.78 23.66
CA CYS A 326 9.00 -8.83 24.93
C CYS A 326 8.07 -7.62 25.15
N MET A 327 8.08 -6.63 24.26
CA MET A 327 7.24 -5.45 24.36
C MET A 327 5.82 -5.75 23.90
N SER A 328 4.83 -5.44 24.74
CA SER A 328 3.41 -5.65 24.45
C SER A 328 2.69 -4.33 24.19
N HIS A 329 1.80 -4.33 23.18
CA HIS A 329 0.98 -3.18 22.84
C HIS A 329 -0.40 -3.28 23.50
N SER A 330 -0.86 -2.18 24.09
CA SER A 330 -2.20 -2.08 24.67
C SER A 330 -2.91 -0.81 24.19
N VAL A 331 -4.21 -0.95 23.95
CA VAL A 331 -5.11 0.17 23.64
C VAL A 331 -6.03 0.33 24.83
N LEU A 332 -6.12 1.55 25.33
CA LEU A 332 -6.87 1.91 26.54
C LEU A 332 -8.08 2.77 26.18
N ALA A 333 -9.18 2.53 26.88
CA ALA A 333 -10.36 3.38 26.80
C ALA A 333 -10.18 4.65 27.65
N ILE A 334 -11.07 5.62 27.44
CA ILE A 334 -11.16 6.82 28.27
C ILE A 334 -11.47 6.39 29.72
N GLY A 335 -10.66 6.87 30.67
CA GLY A 335 -10.81 6.58 32.08
C GLY A 335 -10.16 5.26 32.54
N ASP A 336 -9.52 4.49 31.63
CA ASP A 336 -8.79 3.29 32.02
C ASP A 336 -7.59 3.65 32.90
N VAL A 337 -7.42 2.95 33.98
CA VAL A 337 -6.31 3.09 34.92
C VAL A 337 -5.18 2.17 34.48
N VAL A 338 -4.01 2.74 34.12
CA VAL A 338 -2.81 1.97 33.77
C VAL A 338 -2.20 1.35 35.01
N PHE A 339 -2.03 2.16 36.03
CA PHE A 339 -1.63 1.73 37.38
C PHE A 339 -2.15 2.70 38.42
N ALA A 340 -2.30 2.22 39.67
CA ALA A 340 -2.78 2.99 40.79
C ALA A 340 -1.68 3.15 41.85
N ALA A 341 -1.74 4.25 42.60
CA ALA A 341 -0.85 4.54 43.70
C ALA A 341 -0.84 3.37 44.74
N GLY A 342 0.34 3.05 45.23
CA GLY A 342 0.53 1.96 46.19
C GLY A 342 0.51 0.55 45.61
N THR A 343 0.32 0.38 44.29
CA THR A 343 0.44 -0.93 43.63
C THR A 343 1.88 -1.24 43.25
N ILE A 344 2.23 -2.53 43.21
CA ILE A 344 3.58 -2.99 42.81
C ILE A 344 3.77 -2.74 41.31
N ALA A 345 4.86 -2.05 40.96
CA ALA A 345 5.22 -1.81 39.59
C ALA A 345 5.88 -3.06 38.97
N ASN A 346 5.14 -3.76 38.11
CA ASN A 346 5.58 -4.98 37.43
C ASN A 346 6.02 -4.74 35.97
N ALA A 347 5.78 -3.54 35.44
CA ALA A 347 6.14 -3.15 34.09
C ALA A 347 6.51 -1.68 33.99
N THR A 348 7.36 -1.34 33.04
CA THR A 348 7.55 0.04 32.58
C THR A 348 6.71 0.28 31.32
N TYR A 349 6.25 1.50 31.14
CA TYR A 349 5.29 1.85 30.08
C TYR A 349 5.83 2.98 29.21
N PHE A 350 5.77 2.79 27.90
CA PHE A 350 6.00 3.86 26.93
C PHE A 350 4.67 4.36 26.39
N LEU A 351 4.36 5.63 26.62
CA LEU A 351 3.14 6.28 26.14
C LEU A 351 3.27 6.62 24.67
N SER A 352 2.84 5.72 23.78
CA SER A 352 3.05 5.85 22.32
C SER A 352 2.06 6.80 21.65
N GLY A 353 0.84 6.94 22.19
CA GLY A 353 -0.19 7.83 21.64
C GLY A 353 -1.31 8.10 22.61
N GLY A 354 -2.02 9.20 22.40
CA GLY A 354 -3.11 9.65 23.28
C GLY A 354 -2.66 10.58 24.39
N ALA A 355 -3.56 10.91 25.29
CA ALA A 355 -3.35 11.78 26.44
C ALA A 355 -3.54 10.99 27.73
N TYR A 356 -2.62 11.18 28.67
CA TYR A 356 -2.67 10.55 29.98
C TYR A 356 -2.59 11.61 31.07
N THR A 357 -3.25 11.38 32.17
CA THR A 357 -3.14 12.19 33.37
C THR A 357 -2.47 11.38 34.47
N TYR A 358 -1.45 11.96 35.06
CA TYR A 358 -0.82 11.42 36.24
C TYR A 358 -1.18 12.28 37.45
N THR A 359 -1.83 11.68 38.43
CA THR A 359 -2.27 12.31 39.66
C THR A 359 -1.55 11.72 40.87
N MET A 360 -1.03 12.58 41.71
CA MET A 360 -0.53 12.23 43.03
C MET A 360 -1.56 12.68 44.11
N GLU A 361 -1.33 12.38 45.39
CA GLU A 361 -2.19 12.79 46.50
C GLU A 361 -2.50 14.30 46.57
N ASP A 362 -1.72 15.13 45.82
CA ASP A 362 -1.97 16.56 45.67
C ASP A 362 -2.59 16.88 44.30
N PRO A 363 -3.61 17.77 44.20
CA PRO A 363 -4.53 17.90 43.07
C PRO A 363 -3.97 18.56 41.81
N SER A 364 -2.67 18.49 41.51
CA SER A 364 -2.10 18.98 40.24
C SER A 364 -2.07 17.91 39.20
N ASP A 365 -3.18 17.75 38.43
CA ASP A 365 -3.24 16.88 37.27
C ASP A 365 -2.19 17.19 36.25
N ARG A 366 -1.41 16.19 35.79
CA ARG A 366 -0.37 16.35 34.78
C ARG A 366 -0.66 15.55 33.53
N LYS A 367 -0.64 16.24 32.41
CA LYS A 367 -0.80 15.60 31.11
C LYS A 367 0.54 15.10 30.58
N LEU A 368 0.61 13.80 30.27
CA LEU A 368 1.82 13.15 29.79
C LEU A 368 1.65 12.67 28.34
N TYR A 369 2.70 12.77 27.55
CA TYR A 369 2.72 12.38 26.13
C TYR A 369 4.08 11.81 25.75
N ARG A 370 4.10 10.69 25.04
CA ARG A 370 5.26 10.10 24.35
C ARG A 370 6.53 9.99 25.18
N LEU A 371 6.43 9.45 26.39
CA LEU A 371 7.57 9.25 27.28
C LEU A 371 7.48 7.88 27.96
N TRP A 372 8.60 7.42 28.53
CA TRP A 372 8.64 6.27 29.42
C TRP A 372 8.20 6.66 30.83
N VAL A 373 7.42 5.78 31.45
CA VAL A 373 6.91 5.97 32.81
C VAL A 373 7.22 4.71 33.61
N ALA A 374 7.51 4.89 34.89
CA ALA A 374 7.87 3.84 35.85
C ALA A 374 9.15 3.07 35.48
N GLU A 375 10.16 3.74 34.86
CA GLU A 375 11.45 3.12 34.54
C GLU A 375 12.16 2.56 35.77
N VAL A 376 11.97 3.20 36.90
CA VAL A 376 12.59 2.79 38.19
C VAL A 376 12.32 1.34 38.56
N CYS A 377 11.19 0.75 38.14
CA CYS A 377 10.86 -0.65 38.43
C CYS A 377 11.76 -1.67 37.72
N LEU A 378 12.46 -1.25 36.63
CA LEU A 378 13.46 -2.11 35.97
C LEU A 378 14.72 -2.31 36.85
N TRP A 379 14.97 -1.37 37.77
CA TRP A 379 16.21 -1.29 38.57
C TRP A 379 16.04 -1.62 40.03
N SER A 380 14.80 -1.46 40.57
CA SER A 380 14.49 -1.72 41.96
C SER A 380 13.02 -2.14 42.12
N PRO A 381 12.69 -2.97 43.10
CA PRO A 381 11.28 -3.17 43.50
C PRO A 381 10.65 -1.82 43.81
N TRP A 382 9.52 -1.54 43.19
CA TRP A 382 8.90 -0.22 43.23
C TRP A 382 7.41 -0.28 43.49
N LEU A 383 6.88 0.70 44.24
CA LEU A 383 5.45 0.95 44.34
C LEU A 383 5.12 2.23 43.62
N HIS A 384 4.08 2.22 42.80
CA HIS A 384 3.64 3.44 42.09
C HIS A 384 3.24 4.52 43.08
N LEU A 385 3.68 5.76 42.85
CA LEU A 385 3.45 6.89 43.75
C LEU A 385 2.17 7.65 43.41
N GLY A 386 1.61 7.47 42.25
CA GLY A 386 0.40 8.10 41.78
C GLY A 386 -0.41 7.22 40.85
N ASP A 387 -1.56 7.73 40.45
CA ASP A 387 -2.45 7.09 39.49
C ASP A 387 -2.15 7.57 38.07
N LEU A 388 -1.99 6.65 37.15
CA LEU A 388 -1.89 6.96 35.70
C LEU A 388 -3.19 6.55 35.02
N VAL A 389 -3.91 7.54 34.49
CA VAL A 389 -5.23 7.35 33.88
C VAL A 389 -5.24 7.87 32.45
N SER A 390 -5.88 7.13 31.54
CA SER A 390 -6.07 7.55 30.17
C SER A 390 -7.20 8.60 30.06
N GLN A 391 -6.93 9.71 29.39
CA GLN A 391 -7.90 10.80 29.19
C GLN A 391 -8.66 10.70 27.87
N ASP A 392 -8.09 10.00 26.90
CA ASP A 392 -8.71 9.67 25.64
C ASP A 392 -8.40 8.21 25.26
N ILE A 393 -8.81 7.76 24.06
CA ILE A 393 -8.43 6.44 23.63
C ILE A 393 -6.94 6.45 23.27
N SER A 394 -6.15 5.84 24.15
CA SER A 394 -4.71 5.95 24.21
C SER A 394 -4.02 4.63 23.87
N ARG A 395 -2.75 4.70 23.51
CA ARG A 395 -1.91 3.53 23.19
C ARG A 395 -0.64 3.58 24.01
N LEU A 396 -0.29 2.45 24.59
CA LEU A 396 0.97 2.27 25.30
C LEU A 396 1.68 0.98 24.88
N ILE A 397 2.98 0.97 25.13
CA ILE A 397 3.83 -0.21 25.03
C ILE A 397 4.28 -0.54 26.44
N ALA A 398 4.05 -1.77 26.90
CA ALA A 398 4.48 -2.23 28.21
C ALA A 398 5.67 -3.18 28.05
N LEU A 399 6.66 -3.07 28.95
CA LEU A 399 7.78 -3.98 29.08
C LEU A 399 7.79 -4.50 30.53
N GLU A 400 7.49 -5.79 30.68
CA GLU A 400 7.47 -6.43 31.99
C GLU A 400 8.88 -6.59 32.57
N VAL A 401 9.02 -6.31 33.86
CA VAL A 401 10.28 -6.37 34.60
C VAL A 401 10.93 -7.75 34.51
N ASN A 402 10.14 -8.82 34.68
CA ASN A 402 10.66 -10.18 34.68
C ASN A 402 11.26 -10.55 33.30
N LEU A 403 10.55 -10.23 32.21
CA LEU A 403 11.02 -10.50 30.84
C LEU A 403 12.24 -9.65 30.51
N PHE A 404 12.27 -8.40 30.93
CA PHE A 404 13.44 -7.53 30.78
C PHE A 404 14.65 -8.12 31.50
N CYS A 405 14.53 -8.51 32.77
CA CYS A 405 15.60 -9.09 33.54
C CYS A 405 16.12 -10.41 32.95
N GLU A 406 15.22 -11.23 32.40
CA GLU A 406 15.59 -12.46 31.72
C GLU A 406 16.46 -12.18 30.47
N CYS A 407 16.02 -11.24 29.62
CA CYS A 407 16.76 -10.86 28.40
C CYS A 407 18.13 -10.26 28.73
N ILE A 408 18.19 -9.27 29.63
CA ILE A 408 19.43 -8.59 30.03
C ILE A 408 20.38 -9.56 30.76
N GLY A 409 19.84 -10.53 31.49
CA GLY A 409 20.58 -11.54 32.23
C GLY A 409 21.35 -12.54 31.35
N LYS A 410 21.02 -12.69 30.07
CA LYS A 410 21.58 -13.70 29.15
C LYS A 410 23.07 -13.49 28.87
N THR A 411 23.56 -12.25 28.85
CA THR A 411 24.99 -11.97 28.59
C THR A 411 25.63 -11.25 29.77
N VAL A 412 26.91 -11.54 29.98
CA VAL A 412 27.69 -10.88 31.04
C VAL A 412 27.86 -9.39 30.78
N GLU A 413 28.02 -9.03 29.50
CA GLU A 413 28.22 -7.65 29.05
C GLU A 413 27.01 -6.79 29.36
N THR A 414 25.78 -7.20 28.89
CA THR A 414 24.55 -6.45 29.13
C THR A 414 24.21 -6.38 30.62
N ARG A 415 24.48 -7.46 31.38
CA ARG A 415 24.28 -7.46 32.83
C ARG A 415 25.19 -6.44 33.54
N ARG A 416 26.48 -6.33 33.14
CA ARG A 416 27.37 -5.31 33.70
C ARG A 416 26.94 -3.91 33.37
N MET A 417 26.51 -3.66 32.13
CA MET A 417 26.01 -2.35 31.72
C MET A 417 24.74 -1.98 32.47
N ALA A 418 23.80 -2.92 32.59
CA ALA A 418 22.58 -2.71 33.36
C ALA A 418 22.85 -2.41 34.84
N ALA A 419 23.76 -3.18 35.48
CA ALA A 419 24.13 -2.95 36.88
C ALA A 419 24.89 -1.62 37.09
N ALA A 420 25.66 -1.14 36.12
CA ALA A 420 26.30 0.16 36.18
C ALA A 420 25.25 1.28 36.04
N TYR A 421 24.41 1.18 35.00
CA TYR A 421 23.34 2.14 34.77
C TYR A 421 22.35 2.23 35.97
N ALA A 422 21.94 1.09 36.49
CA ALA A 422 21.05 1.02 37.65
C ALA A 422 21.59 1.74 38.87
N ARG A 423 22.91 1.60 39.17
CA ARG A 423 23.57 2.31 40.28
C ARG A 423 23.56 3.81 40.07
N ASP A 424 23.93 4.26 38.88
CA ASP A 424 23.95 5.69 38.53
C ASP A 424 22.52 6.26 38.61
N TYR A 425 21.55 5.58 37.98
CA TYR A 425 20.15 5.98 37.97
C TYR A 425 19.54 6.09 39.40
N LEU A 426 19.75 5.05 40.24
CA LEU A 426 19.24 5.05 41.62
C LEU A 426 19.96 6.10 42.50
N SER A 427 21.25 6.36 42.24
CA SER A 427 21.99 7.45 42.89
C SER A 427 21.38 8.80 42.56
N ASP A 428 21.10 9.07 41.28
CA ASP A 428 20.48 10.32 40.83
C ASP A 428 19.08 10.48 41.43
N VAL A 429 18.26 9.43 41.41
CA VAL A 429 16.92 9.43 42.03
C VAL A 429 17.02 9.72 43.54
N SER A 430 17.99 9.13 44.23
CA SER A 430 18.16 9.33 45.68
C SER A 430 18.67 10.73 46.02
N GLN A 431 19.58 11.29 45.21
CA GLN A 431 20.07 12.66 45.39
C GLN A 431 18.93 13.68 45.18
N THR A 432 18.18 13.45 44.09
CA THR A 432 17.05 14.31 43.76
C THR A 432 15.99 14.31 44.86
N TRP A 433 15.80 13.16 45.54
CA TRP A 433 14.91 13.07 46.69
C TRP A 433 15.45 13.80 47.95
N SER A 434 16.76 13.79 48.16
CA SER A 434 17.37 14.48 49.28
C SER A 434 17.38 16.03 49.08
N ASP A 435 17.60 16.49 47.86
CA ASP A 435 17.76 17.91 47.56
C ASP A 435 16.42 18.67 47.42
N LEU A 436 15.38 17.99 46.98
CA LEU A 436 14.05 18.58 46.71
C LEU A 436 13.01 18.32 47.81
N GLY A 437 13.41 17.75 48.95
CA GLY A 437 12.54 17.60 50.09
C GLY A 437 11.21 16.91 49.81
N ASN A 438 11.24 15.73 49.19
CA ASN A 438 10.11 14.89 48.83
C ASN A 438 9.23 15.36 47.65
N GLN A 439 9.75 16.16 46.72
CA GLN A 439 8.92 16.77 45.68
C GLN A 439 9.03 16.14 44.30
N GLN A 440 9.82 15.08 44.08
CA GLN A 440 9.97 14.48 42.75
C GLN A 440 9.26 13.12 42.63
N CYS A 441 8.68 12.94 41.45
CA CYS A 441 7.94 11.77 41.05
C CYS A 441 8.88 10.78 40.35
N ALA A 442 9.30 9.72 41.03
CA ALA A 442 10.21 8.72 40.41
C ALA A 442 9.51 7.81 39.38
N ASP A 443 8.20 7.89 39.27
CA ASP A 443 7.46 7.25 38.16
C ASP A 443 7.69 7.96 36.81
N LEU A 444 8.23 9.20 36.83
CA LEU A 444 8.48 10.02 35.64
C LEU A 444 9.98 10.16 35.36
N PRO A 445 10.40 10.37 34.09
CA PRO A 445 11.80 10.53 33.71
C PRO A 445 12.47 11.73 34.39
N SER A 446 13.71 11.56 34.88
CA SER A 446 14.47 12.55 35.67
C SER A 446 14.72 13.88 34.95
N GLU A 447 15.02 13.88 33.64
CA GLU A 447 15.32 15.11 32.88
C GLU A 447 14.17 16.11 32.77
N ARG A 448 12.91 15.64 32.87
CA ARG A 448 11.73 16.51 32.83
C ARG A 448 11.12 16.81 34.19
N ALA A 449 11.51 16.08 35.20
CA ALA A 449 11.12 16.35 36.58
C ALA A 449 11.73 17.66 37.08
N GLN A 450 12.92 18.11 36.59
CA GLN A 450 13.54 19.37 36.94
C GLN A 450 12.74 20.62 36.54
N SER A 451 11.86 20.52 35.55
CA SER A 451 10.99 21.64 35.13
C SER A 451 9.67 21.75 35.91
N TRP A 452 9.44 20.84 36.89
CA TRP A 452 8.14 20.65 37.46
C TRP A 452 8.21 20.76 39.00
N GLN A 453 7.85 21.92 39.52
CA GLN A 453 7.64 22.13 40.94
C GLN A 453 6.40 21.37 41.40
N CYS A 454 6.56 20.28 42.10
CA CYS A 454 5.50 19.50 42.69
C CYS A 454 5.55 19.52 44.22
N CYS A 455 4.46 19.82 44.77
CA CYS A 455 4.11 19.79 46.19
C CYS A 455 3.86 18.38 46.74
N PRO A 456 3.44 18.29 47.95
CA PRO A 456 4.12 18.34 49.23
C PRO A 456 4.02 17.05 50.09
N ARG A 457 4.73 17.05 51.18
CA ARG A 457 4.65 16.18 52.37
C ARG A 457 4.42 14.69 52.15
N TRP A 458 5.49 13.97 52.15
CA TRP A 458 5.53 12.54 52.40
C TRP A 458 5.30 12.21 53.86
N ASN A 459 4.44 11.22 54.12
CA ASN A 459 4.33 10.64 55.40
C ASN A 459 5.59 9.79 55.70
N SER A 460 6.20 9.95 56.87
CA SER A 460 7.46 9.37 57.31
C SER A 460 7.52 7.82 57.26
N ASP A 461 6.41 7.18 57.03
CA ASP A 461 6.29 5.71 57.12
C ASP A 461 6.74 4.97 55.85
N VAL A 462 6.65 5.57 54.64
CA VAL A 462 7.12 4.95 53.39
C VAL A 462 8.64 5.07 53.26
N GLY A 463 9.22 6.16 53.73
CA GLY A 463 10.66 6.36 53.79
C GLY A 463 11.41 5.39 54.71
N SER A 464 10.75 4.82 55.73
CA SER A 464 11.32 3.79 56.61
C SER A 464 11.31 2.39 55.96
N SER A 465 10.33 2.09 55.12
CA SER A 465 10.22 0.79 54.43
C SER A 465 11.33 0.65 53.33
N MET A 466 11.73 1.75 52.70
CA MET A 466 12.80 1.72 51.71
C MET A 466 14.22 1.51 52.26
N ARG A 467 14.46 1.87 53.52
CA ARG A 467 15.79 1.64 54.14
C ARG A 467 16.08 0.18 54.41
N HIS A 468 15.06 -0.69 54.40
CA HIS A 468 15.21 -2.11 54.61
C HIS A 468 15.27 -2.95 53.34
N VAL A 469 15.09 -2.36 52.16
CA VAL A 469 15.06 -3.08 50.86
C VAL A 469 16.35 -2.93 50.06
N LEU A 470 17.28 -2.04 50.47
CA LEU A 470 18.61 -1.97 49.85
C LEU A 470 19.62 -2.76 50.69
N PRO A 471 19.99 -3.98 50.31
CA PRO A 471 21.20 -4.60 50.87
C PRO A 471 22.41 -3.84 50.31
N ILE A 472 23.00 -3.01 51.14
CA ILE A 472 24.36 -2.49 50.90
C ILE A 472 25.31 -3.71 51.12
N GLY A 473 25.79 -4.22 50.01
CA GLY A 473 26.80 -5.24 49.92
C GLY A 473 27.55 -5.13 48.58
#